data_77be732d2c9d43123cb94790ab694ce5
#
_entry.id   77be732d2c9d43123cb94790ab694ce5
#
_cell.length_a   1.000
_cell.length_b   1.000
_cell.length_c   1.000
_cell.angle_alpha   90.00
_cell.angle_beta   90.00
_cell.angle_gamma   90.00
#
_symmetry.space_group_name_H-M   'P 1'
#
loop_
_entity.id
_entity.type
_entity.pdbx_description
1 polymer ?
#
loop_
_entity_poly.entity_id
_entity_poly.type
_entity_poly.pdbx_seq_one_letter_code
_entity_poly.pdbx_strand_id
1 'polypeptide(L)'
;AGRVDGDEARITNHPXENSRSRTNEQLDFEQLHLINDFVAQAMSIALLGVDDVVQVGGAGWQPAAEGESRNYCVLGPGTGLGVGGLVVRDGRNYPLATEGGHAGFAPNSPEQIRILEILSAQFGRVSNERLVCGPGLVNIHRAICEMAGTDPGLLQPAEVSARAAEGDVLESRAVEVFLEI
;
A
#
# COMPACT_ATOMS: atom_id res chain seq x y z
N ALA A 1 8.30 3.32 4.62
CA ALA A 1 7.28 4.05 5.40
C ALA A 1 7.49 3.81 6.87
N GLY A 2 6.96 4.68 7.72
CA GLY A 2 7.08 4.53 9.16
C GLY A 2 6.07 5.42 9.88
N ARG A 3 5.76 5.00 11.10
CA ARG A 3 4.88 5.76 11.97
C ARG A 3 5.63 6.97 12.54
N VAL A 4 4.95 8.11 12.54
CA VAL A 4 5.43 9.33 13.20
C VAL A 4 4.60 9.53 14.47
N ASP A 5 5.24 9.61 15.62
CA ASP A 5 4.58 9.74 16.92
C ASP A 5 5.29 10.83 17.74
N GLY A 6 4.73 12.02 17.70
CA GLY A 6 5.30 13.19 18.39
C GLY A 6 6.66 13.57 17.83
N ASP A 7 7.70 13.41 18.64
CA ASP A 7 9.07 13.74 18.27
C ASP A 7 9.80 12.63 17.51
N GLU A 8 9.25 11.43 17.48
CA GLU A 8 9.93 10.25 16.93
C GLU A 8 9.29 9.75 15.63
N ALA A 9 10.14 9.36 14.69
CA ALA A 9 9.73 8.63 13.49
C ALA A 9 10.48 7.30 13.45
N ARG A 10 9.73 6.20 13.39
CA ARG A 10 10.27 4.85 13.26
C ARG A 10 10.08 4.38 11.83
N ILE A 11 11.17 4.03 11.20
CA ILE A 11 11.14 3.53 9.81
C ILE A 11 10.97 2.02 9.84
N THR A 12 9.95 1.52 9.17
CA THR A 12 9.70 0.08 9.06
C THR A 12 10.93 -0.61 8.45
N ASN A 13 11.39 -1.67 9.10
CA ASN A 13 12.54 -2.47 8.65
C ASN A 13 13.88 -1.73 8.68
N HIS A 14 14.00 -0.69 9.53
CA HIS A 14 15.27 0.03 9.75
C HIS A 14 15.42 0.37 11.24
N PRO A 15 16.60 0.14 11.84
CA PRO A 15 16.80 0.42 13.27
C PRO A 15 16.85 1.90 13.69
N UNK A 16 16.91 2.81 12.95
CA UNK A 16 17.00 4.02 13.12
C UNK A 16 15.83 4.61 13.52
N GLU A 17 15.92 5.05 14.47
CA GLU A 17 14.91 5.95 14.98
C GLU A 17 15.36 7.38 14.72
N ASN A 18 14.50 8.16 14.13
CA ASN A 18 14.76 9.57 13.85
C ASN A 18 13.98 10.42 14.87
N SER A 19 14.68 11.32 15.58
CA SER A 19 14.07 12.28 16.48
C SER A 19 14.07 13.64 15.78
N ARG A 20 12.91 14.28 15.72
CA ARG A 20 12.76 15.64 15.17
C ARG A 20 13.65 16.63 15.91
N SER A 21 13.61 16.62 17.26
CA SER A 21 14.38 17.54 18.08
C SER A 21 15.89 17.37 17.87
N ARG A 22 16.38 16.12 17.89
CA ARG A 22 17.80 15.82 17.66
C ARG A 22 18.25 16.23 16.26
N THR A 23 17.46 15.91 15.22
CA THR A 23 17.79 16.28 13.85
C THR A 23 17.78 17.79 13.65
N ASN A 24 16.79 18.45 14.24
CA ASN A 24 16.67 19.91 14.18
C ASN A 24 17.92 20.58 14.79
N GLU A 25 18.33 20.10 15.96
CA GLU A 25 19.52 20.62 16.68
C GLU A 25 20.82 20.35 15.90
N GLN A 26 20.97 19.15 15.32
CA GLN A 26 22.18 18.77 14.59
C GLN A 26 22.33 19.53 13.27
N LEU A 27 21.22 19.85 12.60
CA LEU A 27 21.24 20.48 11.28
C LEU A 27 20.90 21.97 11.32
N ASP A 28 20.66 22.51 12.51
CA ASP A 28 20.36 23.93 12.75
C ASP A 28 19.22 24.45 11.86
N PHE A 29 18.13 23.67 11.77
CA PHE A 29 16.93 24.10 11.04
C PHE A 29 16.11 25.06 11.91
N GLU A 30 15.51 26.07 11.30
CA GLU A 30 14.51 26.92 11.97
C GLU A 30 13.29 26.11 12.38
N GLN A 31 12.91 25.15 11.53
CA GLN A 31 11.74 24.31 11.78
C GLN A 31 11.89 22.99 11.03
N LEU A 32 11.54 21.90 11.67
CA LEU A 32 11.54 20.55 11.08
C LEU A 32 10.21 19.87 11.37
N HIS A 33 9.57 19.38 10.32
CA HIS A 33 8.35 18.59 10.42
C HIS A 33 8.62 17.17 9.92
N LEU A 34 8.28 16.19 10.73
CA LEU A 34 8.29 14.78 10.34
C LEU A 34 6.86 14.39 9.96
N ILE A 35 6.68 13.85 8.78
CA ILE A 35 5.37 13.36 8.33
C ILE A 35 5.51 11.95 7.75
N ASN A 36 4.45 11.18 7.84
CA ASN A 36 4.38 9.88 7.19
C ASN A 36 4.38 10.07 5.67
N ASP A 37 4.99 9.15 4.92
CA ASP A 37 5.09 9.22 3.46
C ASP A 37 3.72 9.19 2.78
N PHE A 38 2.74 8.42 3.29
CA PHE A 38 1.39 8.40 2.72
C PHE A 38 0.58 9.66 3.07
N VAL A 39 0.90 10.33 4.17
CA VAL A 39 0.38 11.68 4.45
C VAL A 39 0.93 12.67 3.42
N ALA A 40 2.22 12.58 3.08
CA ALA A 40 2.83 13.43 2.04
C ALA A 40 2.20 13.13 0.67
N GLN A 41 2.03 11.84 0.32
CA GLN A 41 1.38 11.43 -0.92
C GLN A 41 -0.07 11.95 -1.00
N ALA A 42 -0.82 11.87 0.09
CA ALA A 42 -2.19 12.40 0.13
C ALA A 42 -2.21 13.91 -0.11
N MET A 43 -1.29 14.64 0.52
CA MET A 43 -1.20 16.10 0.32
C MET A 43 -0.78 16.46 -1.12
N SER A 44 0.01 15.63 -1.78
CA SER A 44 0.45 15.89 -3.15
C SER A 44 -0.72 15.88 -4.16
N ILE A 45 -1.86 15.22 -3.83
CA ILE A 45 -3.05 15.21 -4.70
C ILE A 45 -3.47 16.64 -5.07
N ALA A 46 -3.33 17.59 -4.14
CA ALA A 46 -3.70 18.99 -4.38
C ALA A 46 -2.80 19.68 -5.41
N LEU A 47 -1.68 19.06 -5.76
CA LEU A 47 -0.69 19.62 -6.70
C LEU A 47 -0.74 18.93 -8.07
N LEU A 48 -1.47 17.80 -8.21
CA LEU A 48 -1.50 17.02 -9.45
C LEU A 48 -2.40 17.65 -10.49
N GLY A 49 -1.90 17.74 -11.71
CA GLY A 49 -2.66 18.09 -12.90
C GLY A 49 -3.06 16.85 -13.73
N VAL A 50 -3.81 17.06 -14.76
CA VAL A 50 -4.29 15.97 -15.64
C VAL A 50 -3.13 15.22 -16.31
N ASP A 51 -2.01 15.90 -16.53
CA ASP A 51 -0.83 15.31 -17.18
C ASP A 51 0.05 14.49 -16.22
N ASP A 52 -0.21 14.60 -14.91
CA ASP A 52 0.55 13.89 -13.89
C ASP A 52 -0.06 12.52 -13.54
N VAL A 53 -1.23 12.20 -14.11
CA VAL A 53 -1.98 10.99 -13.73
C VAL A 53 -2.39 10.19 -14.97
N VAL A 54 -2.49 8.87 -14.77
CA VAL A 54 -3.04 7.97 -15.80
C VAL A 54 -4.32 7.38 -15.23
N GLN A 55 -5.40 7.55 -15.98
CA GLN A 55 -6.71 7.02 -15.57
C GLN A 55 -6.74 5.49 -15.70
N VAL A 56 -7.14 4.81 -14.63
CA VAL A 56 -7.35 3.36 -14.63
C VAL A 56 -8.81 3.12 -14.26
N GLY A 57 -9.64 2.82 -15.26
CA GLY A 57 -11.08 2.58 -15.08
C GLY A 57 -11.85 3.80 -14.62
N GLY A 58 -13.08 3.59 -14.18
CA GLY A 58 -13.92 4.55 -13.48
C GLY A 58 -14.22 5.86 -14.20
N ALA A 59 -14.68 6.84 -13.45
CA ALA A 59 -14.89 8.20 -13.90
C ALA A 59 -13.55 8.94 -14.04
N GLY A 60 -13.45 9.83 -14.99
CA GLY A 60 -12.22 10.62 -15.20
C GLY A 60 -11.84 11.44 -13.97
N TRP A 61 -10.54 11.55 -13.74
CA TRP A 61 -10.01 12.39 -12.67
C TRP A 61 -10.33 13.86 -12.93
N GLN A 62 -10.77 14.54 -11.90
CA GLN A 62 -10.99 15.98 -11.93
C GLN A 62 -10.50 16.57 -10.60
N PRO A 63 -9.74 17.65 -10.66
CA PRO A 63 -9.36 18.34 -9.40
C PRO A 63 -10.63 18.92 -8.76
N ALA A 64 -10.57 19.10 -7.43
CA ALA A 64 -11.68 19.74 -6.72
C ALA A 64 -11.82 21.18 -7.20
N ALA A 65 -13.04 21.57 -7.57
CA ALA A 65 -13.32 22.96 -7.92
C ALA A 65 -13.22 23.86 -6.68
N GLU A 66 -13.03 25.14 -6.90
CA GLU A 66 -12.96 26.11 -5.77
C GLU A 66 -14.22 26.02 -4.91
N GLY A 67 -14.05 25.82 -3.61
CA GLY A 67 -15.14 25.67 -2.64
C GLY A 67 -15.77 24.28 -2.60
N GLU A 68 -15.37 23.38 -3.51
CA GLU A 68 -15.92 22.02 -3.53
C GLU A 68 -15.33 21.18 -2.38
N SER A 69 -16.20 20.39 -1.76
CA SER A 69 -15.78 19.41 -0.74
C SER A 69 -15.54 18.05 -1.41
N ARG A 70 -14.39 17.43 -1.15
CA ARG A 70 -14.01 16.18 -1.79
C ARG A 70 -13.16 15.30 -0.87
N ASN A 71 -13.31 14.00 -1.00
CA ASN A 71 -12.50 13.02 -0.30
C ASN A 71 -11.67 12.23 -1.32
N TYR A 72 -10.41 12.05 -1.02
CA TYR A 72 -9.49 11.23 -1.83
C TYR A 72 -8.92 10.12 -0.96
N CYS A 73 -8.67 8.98 -1.58
CA CYS A 73 -7.95 7.86 -0.96
C CYS A 73 -6.69 7.60 -1.78
N VAL A 74 -5.58 7.34 -1.11
CA VAL A 74 -4.30 6.99 -1.73
C VAL A 74 -3.94 5.58 -1.28
N LEU A 75 -3.72 4.71 -2.24
CA LEU A 75 -3.27 3.34 -2.02
C LEU A 75 -1.92 3.16 -2.73
N GLY A 76 -0.98 2.53 -2.06
CA GLY A 76 0.34 2.29 -2.64
C GLY A 76 0.89 0.92 -2.29
N PRO A 77 0.66 -0.09 -3.16
CA PRO A 77 1.28 -1.39 -2.98
C PRO A 77 2.77 -1.32 -3.38
N GLY A 78 3.63 -1.42 -2.39
CA GLY A 78 5.08 -1.42 -2.55
C GLY A 78 5.71 -2.59 -1.79
N THR A 79 6.65 -2.31 -0.88
CA THR A 79 7.18 -3.33 0.05
C THR A 79 6.16 -3.69 1.13
N GLY A 80 5.19 -2.80 1.37
CA GLY A 80 4.00 -3.02 2.17
C GLY A 80 2.82 -2.37 1.43
N LEU A 81 1.69 -2.18 2.12
CA LEU A 81 0.51 -1.50 1.58
C LEU A 81 0.29 -0.19 2.34
N GLY A 82 0.74 0.90 1.77
CA GLY A 82 0.45 2.23 2.31
C GLY A 82 -0.97 2.66 1.97
N VAL A 83 -1.64 3.28 2.92
CA VAL A 83 -2.99 3.81 2.75
C VAL A 83 -3.02 5.19 3.40
N GLY A 84 -3.47 6.18 2.65
CA GLY A 84 -3.64 7.54 3.14
C GLY A 84 -4.93 8.14 2.61
N GLY A 85 -5.29 9.30 3.11
CA GLY A 85 -6.46 10.01 2.62
C GLY A 85 -6.29 11.52 2.66
N LEU A 86 -7.11 12.21 1.88
CA LEU A 86 -7.17 13.67 1.90
C LEU A 86 -8.64 14.09 1.89
N VAL A 87 -9.02 14.85 2.89
CA VAL A 87 -10.35 15.49 2.94
C VAL A 87 -10.15 16.96 2.58
N VAL A 88 -10.84 17.40 1.53
CA VAL A 88 -10.87 18.81 1.11
C VAL A 88 -12.19 19.41 1.58
N ARG A 89 -12.14 20.48 2.34
CA ARG A 89 -13.33 21.21 2.85
C ARG A 89 -13.03 22.70 2.89
N ASP A 90 -13.88 23.50 2.30
CA ASP A 90 -13.80 24.97 2.34
C ASP A 90 -12.41 25.49 1.94
N GLY A 91 -11.82 24.89 0.89
CA GLY A 91 -10.52 25.26 0.37
C GLY A 91 -9.35 24.82 1.25
N ARG A 92 -9.58 23.99 2.24
CA ARG A 92 -8.52 23.49 3.15
C ARG A 92 -8.33 21.98 2.98
N ASN A 93 -7.10 21.57 3.12
CA ASN A 93 -6.66 20.18 2.97
C ASN A 93 -6.40 19.55 4.34
N TYR A 94 -7.07 18.45 4.63
CA TYR A 94 -6.94 17.70 5.88
C TYR A 94 -6.46 16.28 5.55
N PRO A 95 -5.15 16.02 5.63
CA PRO A 95 -4.64 14.67 5.37
C PRO A 95 -5.01 13.73 6.51
N LEU A 96 -5.36 12.50 6.13
CA LEU A 96 -5.70 11.43 7.08
C LEU A 96 -4.55 10.43 7.11
N ALA A 97 -3.87 10.36 8.24
CA ALA A 97 -2.88 9.33 8.51
C ALA A 97 -3.60 8.05 8.90
N THR A 98 -3.33 6.96 8.21
CA THR A 98 -3.98 5.67 8.48
C THR A 98 -2.98 4.52 8.47
N GLU A 99 -3.37 3.41 9.06
CA GLU A 99 -2.72 2.11 8.93
C GLU A 99 -3.71 1.14 8.24
N GLY A 100 -4.41 1.65 7.22
CA GLY A 100 -5.44 0.90 6.50
C GLY A 100 -4.94 -0.39 5.86
N GLY A 101 -3.68 -0.44 5.44
CA GLY A 101 -3.07 -1.68 4.92
C GLY A 101 -3.09 -2.83 5.92
N HIS A 102 -3.11 -2.50 7.21
CA HIS A 102 -3.17 -3.51 8.28
C HIS A 102 -4.60 -3.96 8.61
N ALA A 103 -5.64 -3.48 7.91
CA ALA A 103 -7.00 -4.03 8.08
C ALA A 103 -7.00 -5.52 7.75
N GLY A 104 -7.82 -6.28 8.45
CA GLY A 104 -7.93 -7.73 8.23
C GLY A 104 -8.47 -8.04 6.84
N PHE A 105 -7.86 -9.01 6.17
CA PHE A 105 -8.33 -9.44 4.86
C PHE A 105 -9.72 -10.07 4.96
N ALA A 106 -10.62 -9.68 4.06
CA ALA A 106 -12.00 -10.17 3.98
C ALA A 106 -12.21 -10.86 2.62
N PRO A 107 -12.04 -12.18 2.54
CA PRO A 107 -12.14 -12.89 1.26
C PRO A 107 -13.56 -12.88 0.67
N ASN A 108 -13.66 -12.75 -0.65
CA ASN A 108 -14.91 -12.65 -1.39
C ASN A 108 -15.22 -13.88 -2.26
N SER A 109 -14.34 -14.89 -2.27
CA SER A 109 -14.52 -16.09 -3.10
C SER A 109 -14.01 -17.33 -2.36
N PRO A 110 -14.46 -18.54 -2.74
CA PRO A 110 -13.94 -19.79 -2.16
C PRO A 110 -12.41 -19.91 -2.28
N GLU A 111 -11.84 -19.47 -3.39
CA GLU A 111 -10.40 -19.48 -3.59
C GLU A 111 -9.70 -18.51 -2.61
N GLN A 112 -10.20 -17.30 -2.45
CA GLN A 112 -9.66 -16.34 -1.48
C GLN A 112 -9.80 -16.84 -0.04
N ILE A 113 -10.87 -17.56 0.28
CA ILE A 113 -11.04 -18.22 1.59
C ILE A 113 -9.91 -19.25 1.79
N ARG A 114 -9.64 -20.07 0.78
CA ARG A 114 -8.58 -21.08 0.87
C ARG A 114 -7.19 -20.43 1.00
N ILE A 115 -6.94 -19.35 0.26
CA ILE A 115 -5.71 -18.56 0.40
C ILE A 115 -5.58 -18.01 1.84
N LEU A 116 -6.68 -17.47 2.40
CA LEU A 116 -6.69 -16.97 3.78
C LEU A 116 -6.34 -18.09 4.78
N GLU A 117 -6.88 -19.29 4.61
CA GLU A 117 -6.59 -20.45 5.47
C GLU A 117 -5.09 -20.78 5.46
N ILE A 118 -4.50 -20.90 4.26
CA ILE A 118 -3.09 -21.23 4.07
C ILE A 118 -2.22 -20.15 4.73
N LEU A 119 -2.49 -18.88 4.44
CA LEU A 119 -1.70 -17.78 4.98
C LEU A 119 -1.91 -17.60 6.49
N SER A 120 -3.09 -17.91 7.01
CA SER A 120 -3.36 -17.87 8.45
C SER A 120 -2.55 -18.93 9.21
N ALA A 121 -2.35 -20.10 8.61
CA ALA A 121 -1.50 -21.13 9.20
C ALA A 121 -0.04 -20.65 9.31
N GLN A 122 0.40 -19.82 8.36
CA GLN A 122 1.78 -19.29 8.33
C GLN A 122 1.95 -18.06 9.23
N PHE A 123 1.03 -17.10 9.16
CA PHE A 123 1.19 -15.76 9.76
C PHE A 123 0.32 -15.52 11.00
N GLY A 124 -0.62 -16.42 11.30
CA GLY A 124 -1.66 -16.18 12.29
C GLY A 124 -2.71 -15.21 11.74
N ARG A 125 -2.44 -13.92 11.80
CA ARG A 125 -3.34 -12.89 11.28
C ARG A 125 -2.92 -12.46 9.87
N VAL A 126 -3.88 -12.42 8.96
CA VAL A 126 -3.66 -11.96 7.57
C VAL A 126 -4.32 -10.60 7.38
N SER A 127 -3.50 -9.58 7.09
CA SER A 127 -3.98 -8.25 6.72
C SER A 127 -3.98 -8.08 5.20
N ASN A 128 -4.65 -7.03 4.71
CA ASN A 128 -4.62 -6.69 3.29
C ASN A 128 -3.16 -6.52 2.80
N GLU A 129 -2.29 -5.95 3.62
CA GLU A 129 -0.87 -5.80 3.28
C GLU A 129 -0.19 -7.15 3.02
N ARG A 130 -0.62 -8.24 3.72
CA ARG A 130 -0.05 -9.59 3.50
C ARG A 130 -0.34 -10.12 2.09
N LEU A 131 -1.24 -9.46 1.35
CA LEU A 131 -1.70 -9.86 0.02
C LEU A 131 -1.42 -8.78 -1.02
N VAL A 132 -1.72 -7.51 -0.72
CA VAL A 132 -1.64 -6.41 -1.70
C VAL A 132 -0.34 -5.63 -1.50
N CYS A 133 0.77 -6.26 -1.84
CA CYS A 133 2.11 -5.64 -1.90
C CYS A 133 3.04 -6.61 -2.63
N GLY A 134 4.29 -6.22 -2.87
CA GLY A 134 5.25 -7.10 -3.55
C GLY A 134 5.36 -8.47 -2.88
N PRO A 135 5.78 -8.54 -1.60
CA PRO A 135 5.79 -9.82 -0.89
C PRO A 135 4.42 -10.53 -0.86
N GLY A 136 3.32 -9.76 -0.86
CA GLY A 136 1.96 -10.29 -0.88
C GLY A 136 1.65 -11.05 -2.16
N LEU A 137 2.11 -10.56 -3.30
CA LEU A 137 1.94 -11.28 -4.57
C LEU A 137 2.63 -12.66 -4.51
N VAL A 138 3.80 -12.74 -3.89
CA VAL A 138 4.51 -14.01 -3.68
C VAL A 138 3.72 -14.92 -2.72
N ASN A 139 3.11 -14.34 -1.67
CA ASN A 139 2.27 -15.10 -0.73
C ASN A 139 1.06 -15.73 -1.46
N ILE A 140 0.39 -14.96 -2.31
CA ILE A 140 -0.73 -15.45 -3.12
C ILE A 140 -0.24 -16.57 -4.05
N HIS A 141 0.86 -16.34 -4.76
CA HIS A 141 1.43 -17.34 -5.68
C HIS A 141 1.74 -18.65 -4.94
N ARG A 142 2.40 -18.57 -3.78
CA ARG A 142 2.71 -19.77 -2.97
C ARG A 142 1.44 -20.52 -2.55
N ALA A 143 0.41 -19.79 -2.13
CA ALA A 143 -0.86 -20.42 -1.74
C ALA A 143 -1.52 -21.12 -2.93
N ILE A 144 -1.51 -20.50 -4.12
CA ILE A 144 -2.04 -21.10 -5.35
C ILE A 144 -1.25 -22.36 -5.72
N CYS A 145 0.08 -22.31 -5.65
CA CYS A 145 0.93 -23.48 -5.90
C CYS A 145 0.62 -24.61 -4.92
N GLU A 146 0.46 -24.29 -3.63
CA GLU A 146 0.08 -25.30 -2.61
C GLU A 146 -1.26 -25.95 -2.96
N MET A 147 -2.24 -25.15 -3.38
CA MET A 147 -3.56 -25.70 -3.80
C MET A 147 -3.45 -26.59 -5.04
N ALA A 148 -2.51 -26.27 -5.93
CA ALA A 148 -2.25 -27.06 -7.16
C ALA A 148 -1.34 -28.27 -6.93
N GLY A 149 -0.76 -28.41 -5.72
CA GLY A 149 0.20 -29.48 -5.43
C GLY A 149 1.53 -29.30 -6.17
N THR A 150 1.92 -28.07 -6.44
CA THR A 150 3.12 -27.71 -7.22
C THR A 150 4.10 -26.94 -6.33
N ASP A 151 5.39 -27.14 -6.56
CA ASP A 151 6.45 -26.39 -5.85
C ASP A 151 6.44 -24.93 -6.32
N PRO A 152 6.27 -23.95 -5.42
CA PRO A 152 6.28 -22.53 -5.80
C PRO A 152 7.67 -22.00 -6.18
N GLY A 153 8.73 -22.71 -5.86
CA GLY A 153 10.09 -22.20 -6.02
C GLY A 153 10.38 -20.99 -5.13
N LEU A 154 11.43 -20.27 -5.46
CA LEU A 154 11.86 -19.06 -4.70
C LEU A 154 11.75 -17.81 -5.57
N LEU A 155 10.56 -17.52 -6.07
CA LEU A 155 10.33 -16.37 -6.94
C LEU A 155 10.27 -15.07 -6.15
N GLN A 156 10.83 -14.01 -6.75
CA GLN A 156 10.65 -12.63 -6.30
C GLN A 156 9.38 -12.03 -6.92
N PRO A 157 8.80 -10.96 -6.35
CA PRO A 157 7.57 -10.38 -6.90
C PRO A 157 7.65 -10.03 -8.39
N ALA A 158 8.78 -9.47 -8.82
CA ALA A 158 8.99 -9.10 -10.23
C ALA A 158 9.01 -10.34 -11.15
N GLU A 159 9.52 -11.48 -10.65
CA GLU A 159 9.54 -12.72 -11.41
C GLU A 159 8.14 -13.30 -11.57
N VAL A 160 7.31 -13.24 -10.51
CA VAL A 160 5.90 -13.67 -10.60
C VAL A 160 5.18 -12.84 -11.68
N SER A 161 5.36 -11.50 -11.63
CA SER A 161 4.74 -10.61 -12.62
C SER A 161 5.23 -10.87 -14.05
N ALA A 162 6.54 -11.12 -14.22
CA ALA A 162 7.13 -11.39 -15.54
C ALA A 162 6.58 -12.69 -16.13
N ARG A 163 6.55 -13.77 -15.33
CA ARG A 163 6.01 -15.07 -15.76
C ARG A 163 4.52 -14.99 -16.08
N ALA A 164 3.77 -14.24 -15.28
CA ALA A 164 2.35 -13.99 -15.55
C ALA A 164 2.16 -13.32 -16.91
N ALA A 165 3.02 -12.34 -17.24
CA ALA A 165 2.98 -11.66 -18.53
C ALA A 165 3.37 -12.58 -19.71
N GLU A 166 4.15 -13.63 -19.45
CA GLU A 166 4.51 -14.67 -20.42
C GLU A 166 3.40 -15.73 -20.57
N GLY A 167 2.42 -15.72 -19.69
CA GLY A 167 1.26 -16.61 -19.75
C GLY A 167 1.36 -17.84 -18.86
N ASP A 168 2.31 -17.89 -17.92
CA ASP A 168 2.39 -18.97 -16.95
C ASP A 168 1.13 -18.98 -16.08
N VAL A 169 0.48 -20.12 -16.01
CA VAL A 169 -0.91 -20.25 -15.51
C VAL A 169 -1.04 -19.85 -14.03
N LEU A 170 -0.16 -20.38 -13.17
CA LEU A 170 -0.26 -20.15 -11.72
C LEU A 170 0.12 -18.70 -11.37
N GLU A 171 1.12 -18.16 -12.06
CA GLU A 171 1.56 -16.78 -11.89
C GLU A 171 0.50 -15.80 -12.39
N SER A 172 -0.12 -16.10 -13.55
CA SER A 172 -1.25 -15.30 -14.07
C SER A 172 -2.40 -15.29 -13.06
N ARG A 173 -2.76 -16.48 -12.53
CA ARG A 173 -3.82 -16.56 -11.53
C ARG A 173 -3.46 -15.75 -10.26
N ALA A 174 -2.19 -15.80 -9.85
CA ALA A 174 -1.74 -15.02 -8.68
C ALA A 174 -1.91 -13.50 -8.89
N VAL A 175 -1.58 -13.01 -10.10
CA VAL A 175 -1.77 -11.60 -10.44
C VAL A 175 -3.26 -11.25 -10.48
N GLU A 176 -4.10 -12.12 -11.07
CA GLU A 176 -5.56 -11.92 -11.09
C GLU A 176 -6.12 -11.79 -9.68
N VAL A 177 -5.81 -12.73 -8.79
CA VAL A 177 -6.27 -12.70 -7.39
C VAL A 177 -5.78 -11.42 -6.68
N PHE A 178 -4.52 -11.04 -6.92
CA PHE A 178 -3.95 -9.79 -6.37
C PHE A 178 -4.79 -8.57 -6.78
N LEU A 179 -5.25 -8.55 -8.03
CA LEU A 179 -6.05 -7.44 -8.57
C LEU A 179 -7.52 -7.51 -8.14
N GLU A 180 -8.02 -8.70 -7.74
CA GLU A 180 -9.38 -8.88 -7.24
C GLU A 180 -9.56 -8.43 -5.79
N ILE A 181 -8.48 -8.37 -5.00
CA ILE A 181 -8.49 -7.99 -3.58
C ILE A 181 -8.50 -6.47 -3.42
#